data_4216b6471f95c26772aaf6c13bcc401f
#
_entry.id   4216b6471f95c26772aaf6c13bcc401f
#
_cell.length_a   1.000
_cell.length_b   1.000
_cell.length_c   1.000
_cell.angle_alpha   90.00
_cell.angle_beta   90.00
_cell.angle_gamma   90.00
#
_symmetry.space_group_name_H-M   'P 1'
#
loop_
_entity.id
_entity.type
_entity.pdbx_description
1 polymer ?
#
loop_
_entity_poly.entity_id
_entity_poly.type
_entity_poly.pdbx_seq_one_letter_code
_entity_poly.pdbx_strand_id
1 'polypeptide(L)'
;MKNFRAYFLLFIAVVALCSCDLAKNNKALISEAGKVLVEELDQKDGEAGACDASAGAAEADDKLVMQTSPKGTPEQILKRTGYVASYNKTTLLPNWVAWHLTAERTEGSAKRSGVDFAEDTEVPEPRATDWDYYNSGYDRGHMCPAADNKWSKKAMEESFLFTNMCPQNGNLNRGDWNEMEMACRKWAKKYGDLYIVCGPILYKGKHKTIGKNKVVVPEAFFKVVLRTGDDPQAIGFIYKNTSGNRPKDSYVNTVDEVERITGIDFFPSLPDDVEKKVEAECDLGLW
;
A
#
# COMPACT_ATOMS: atom_id res chain seq x y z
N MET A 1 50.89 25.14 -12.40
CA MET A 1 50.20 24.08 -11.64
C MET A 1 49.58 24.53 -10.31
N LYS A 2 49.76 25.78 -9.84
CA LYS A 2 49.16 26.29 -8.59
C LYS A 2 47.75 26.86 -8.76
N ASN A 3 47.33 27.25 -9.95
CA ASN A 3 46.03 27.90 -10.18
C ASN A 3 44.86 26.91 -10.45
N PHE A 4 45.18 25.66 -10.78
CA PHE A 4 44.14 24.65 -11.07
C PHE A 4 43.47 24.10 -9.79
N ARG A 5 44.21 24.07 -8.67
CA ARG A 5 43.65 23.61 -7.37
C ARG A 5 42.70 24.62 -6.72
N ALA A 6 42.88 25.90 -6.95
CA ALA A 6 42.05 26.95 -6.38
C ALA A 6 40.63 26.97 -7.02
N TYR A 7 40.53 26.75 -8.34
CA TYR A 7 39.27 26.69 -9.04
C TYR A 7 38.47 25.42 -8.73
N PHE A 8 39.15 24.30 -8.49
CA PHE A 8 38.48 23.04 -8.13
C PHE A 8 37.86 23.09 -6.73
N LEU A 9 38.53 23.73 -5.77
CA LEU A 9 37.99 23.91 -4.41
C LEU A 9 36.83 24.94 -4.37
N LEU A 10 36.87 25.97 -5.24
CA LEU A 10 35.78 26.95 -5.34
C LEU A 10 34.54 26.34 -5.97
N PHE A 11 34.69 25.43 -6.96
CA PHE A 11 33.60 24.74 -7.60
C PHE A 11 32.87 23.76 -6.67
N ILE A 12 33.64 23.04 -5.84
CA ILE A 12 33.09 22.14 -4.82
C ILE A 12 32.33 22.91 -3.74
N ALA A 13 32.85 24.09 -3.32
CA ALA A 13 32.17 24.92 -2.33
C ALA A 13 30.86 25.53 -2.85
N VAL A 14 30.80 25.93 -4.13
CA VAL A 14 29.57 26.46 -4.75
C VAL A 14 28.52 25.38 -4.93
N VAL A 15 28.89 24.15 -5.34
CA VAL A 15 27.95 23.04 -5.49
C VAL A 15 27.42 22.58 -4.12
N ALA A 16 28.25 22.59 -3.07
CA ALA A 16 27.83 22.24 -1.72
C ALA A 16 26.84 23.29 -1.12
N LEU A 17 27.07 24.58 -1.40
CA LEU A 17 26.17 25.66 -0.94
C LEU A 17 24.81 25.65 -1.68
N CYS A 18 24.80 25.37 -3.00
CA CYS A 18 23.55 25.20 -3.75
C CYS A 18 22.75 24.00 -3.28
N SER A 19 23.38 22.88 -2.95
CA SER A 19 22.70 21.69 -2.44
C SER A 19 22.05 21.92 -1.07
N CYS A 20 22.70 22.67 -0.18
CA CYS A 20 22.14 22.98 1.14
C CYS A 20 20.95 23.97 1.07
N ASP A 21 20.98 24.93 0.14
CA ASP A 21 19.88 25.87 -0.03
C ASP A 21 18.67 25.23 -0.74
N LEU A 22 18.91 24.31 -1.69
CA LEU A 22 17.82 23.53 -2.30
C LEU A 22 17.13 22.63 -1.26
N ALA A 23 17.89 21.95 -0.40
CA ALA A 23 17.32 21.10 0.65
C ALA A 23 16.55 21.89 1.71
N LYS A 24 16.98 23.10 2.04
CA LYS A 24 16.25 24.00 2.98
C LYS A 24 14.98 24.54 2.36
N ASN A 25 15.01 24.96 1.10
CA ASN A 25 13.83 25.47 0.39
C ASN A 25 12.79 24.37 0.16
N ASN A 26 13.20 23.14 -0.16
CA ASN A 26 12.28 22.02 -0.28
C ASN A 26 11.62 21.63 1.06
N LYS A 27 12.36 21.71 2.17
CA LYS A 27 11.82 21.43 3.49
C LYS A 27 10.76 22.46 3.94
N ALA A 28 10.93 23.74 3.56
CA ALA A 28 9.93 24.77 3.80
C ALA A 28 8.68 24.60 2.93
N LEU A 29 8.83 24.23 1.66
CA LEU A 29 7.73 24.00 0.72
C LEU A 29 6.85 22.80 1.13
N ILE A 30 7.46 21.72 1.63
CA ILE A 30 6.71 20.54 2.10
C ILE A 30 5.93 20.83 3.36
N SER A 31 6.49 21.61 4.29
CA SER A 31 5.78 22.07 5.49
C SER A 31 4.58 22.97 5.14
N GLU A 32 4.67 23.78 4.08
CA GLU A 32 3.55 24.57 3.60
C GLU A 32 2.51 23.75 2.84
N ALA A 33 2.91 22.79 2.01
CA ALA A 33 1.98 21.91 1.31
C ALA A 33 1.18 21.02 2.28
N GLY A 34 1.81 20.51 3.33
CA GLY A 34 1.12 19.79 4.41
C GLY A 34 0.12 20.68 5.17
N LYS A 35 0.44 21.95 5.38
CA LYS A 35 -0.49 22.93 6.00
C LYS A 35 -1.63 23.30 5.07
N VAL A 36 -1.37 23.48 3.78
CA VAL A 36 -2.38 23.78 2.75
C VAL A 36 -3.39 22.64 2.63
N LEU A 37 -2.95 21.38 2.76
CA LEU A 37 -3.85 20.22 2.76
C LEU A 37 -4.85 20.27 3.92
N VAL A 38 -4.41 20.66 5.11
CA VAL A 38 -5.26 20.84 6.29
C VAL A 38 -6.14 22.09 6.13
N GLU A 39 -5.59 23.20 5.63
CA GLU A 39 -6.34 24.45 5.46
C GLU A 39 -7.37 24.41 4.30
N GLU A 40 -7.12 23.70 3.20
CA GLU A 40 -8.12 23.51 2.13
C GLU A 40 -9.27 22.59 2.55
N LEU A 41 -9.04 21.65 3.45
CA LEU A 41 -10.09 20.84 4.06
C LEU A 41 -10.95 21.65 5.02
N ASP A 42 -10.34 22.59 5.80
CA ASP A 42 -11.04 23.49 6.72
C ASP A 42 -11.79 24.64 6.02
N GLN A 43 -11.35 25.11 4.84
CA GLN A 43 -12.00 26.22 4.12
C GLN A 43 -13.27 25.83 3.33
N LYS A 44 -13.51 24.55 3.07
CA LYS A 44 -14.76 24.10 2.44
C LYS A 44 -15.95 23.99 3.40
N ASP A 45 -15.70 24.00 4.69
CA ASP A 45 -16.74 23.80 5.73
C ASP A 45 -17.19 25.11 6.42
N GLY A 46 -16.96 26.25 5.79
CA GLY A 46 -17.34 27.59 6.27
C GLY A 46 -18.79 27.98 6.08
N GLU A 47 -19.77 27.08 6.30
CA GLU A 47 -21.15 27.45 6.67
C GLU A 47 -21.87 26.24 7.30
N ALA A 48 -22.32 26.48 8.53
CA ALA A 48 -23.32 25.76 9.32
C ALA A 48 -22.90 24.55 10.18
N GLY A 49 -22.90 24.76 11.47
CA GLY A 49 -23.23 23.73 12.46
C GLY A 49 -22.03 22.91 12.91
N ALA A 50 -21.85 22.82 14.22
CA ALA A 50 -20.85 21.96 14.86
C ALA A 50 -20.84 20.55 14.26
N CYS A 51 -20.03 20.31 13.26
CA CYS A 51 -19.73 19.00 12.70
C CYS A 51 -18.52 18.45 13.42
N ASP A 52 -18.69 17.24 13.90
CA ASP A 52 -17.74 16.42 14.65
C ASP A 52 -16.39 16.33 13.91
N ALA A 53 -15.29 16.76 14.51
CA ALA A 53 -13.96 16.70 13.92
C ALA A 53 -13.54 15.26 13.50
N SER A 54 -14.25 14.24 14.00
CA SER A 54 -14.09 12.85 13.61
C SER A 54 -14.60 12.53 12.20
N ALA A 55 -15.56 13.28 11.68
CA ALA A 55 -16.17 13.03 10.36
C ALA A 55 -15.26 13.46 9.21
N GLY A 56 -14.57 14.60 9.33
CA GLY A 56 -13.64 15.10 8.31
C GLY A 56 -12.38 14.22 8.14
N ALA A 57 -11.83 13.71 9.25
CA ALA A 57 -10.71 12.77 9.22
C ALA A 57 -11.10 11.45 8.55
N ALA A 58 -12.31 10.93 8.84
CA ALA A 58 -12.82 9.70 8.22
C ALA A 58 -13.03 9.82 6.71
N GLU A 59 -13.42 11.01 6.21
CA GLU A 59 -13.61 11.28 4.78
C GLU A 59 -12.29 11.41 4.02
N ALA A 60 -11.26 11.99 4.63
CA ALA A 60 -9.91 12.05 4.08
C ALA A 60 -9.27 10.66 4.02
N ASP A 61 -9.43 9.85 5.06
CA ASP A 61 -9.00 8.45 5.10
C ASP A 61 -9.62 7.62 3.96
N ASP A 62 -10.89 7.84 3.65
CA ASP A 62 -11.60 7.14 2.57
C ASP A 62 -11.03 7.44 1.18
N LYS A 63 -10.45 8.62 0.95
CA LYS A 63 -9.88 9.00 -0.35
C LYS A 63 -8.52 8.34 -0.60
N LEU A 64 -7.64 8.28 0.40
CA LEU A 64 -6.30 7.70 0.26
C LEU A 64 -6.31 6.16 0.14
N VAL A 65 -7.39 5.48 0.51
CA VAL A 65 -7.56 4.04 0.27
C VAL A 65 -8.23 3.73 -1.08
N MET A 66 -8.55 4.73 -1.90
CA MET A 66 -9.09 4.55 -3.24
C MET A 66 -7.99 4.76 -4.28
N GLN A 67 -7.70 3.72 -5.06
CA GLN A 67 -6.71 3.74 -6.13
C GLN A 67 -7.40 3.73 -7.50
N THR A 68 -6.72 4.22 -8.53
CA THR A 68 -7.24 4.19 -9.90
C THR A 68 -6.68 3.01 -10.67
N SER A 69 -7.54 2.05 -10.99
CA SER A 69 -7.19 0.89 -11.81
C SER A 69 -7.00 1.27 -13.29
N PRO A 70 -6.16 0.55 -14.06
CA PRO A 70 -6.02 0.76 -15.50
C PRO A 70 -7.37 0.71 -16.21
N LYS A 71 -7.56 1.58 -17.20
CA LYS A 71 -8.81 1.66 -17.97
C LYS A 71 -9.17 0.31 -18.61
N GLY A 72 -10.38 -0.15 -18.33
CA GLY A 72 -10.90 -1.43 -18.86
C GLY A 72 -10.58 -2.64 -17.99
N THR A 73 -9.89 -2.47 -16.87
CA THR A 73 -9.71 -3.54 -15.87
C THR A 73 -11.08 -3.92 -15.31
N PRO A 74 -11.48 -5.21 -15.32
CA PRO A 74 -12.68 -5.66 -14.61
C PRO A 74 -12.55 -5.36 -13.13
N GLU A 75 -13.53 -4.64 -12.57
CA GLU A 75 -13.46 -4.13 -11.21
C GLU A 75 -14.82 -4.14 -10.53
N GLN A 76 -14.82 -4.59 -9.27
CA GLN A 76 -15.91 -4.36 -8.31
C GLN A 76 -15.26 -3.85 -7.02
N ILE A 77 -15.59 -2.62 -6.62
CA ILE A 77 -15.11 -2.05 -5.36
C ILE A 77 -15.88 -2.65 -4.19
N LEU A 78 -15.14 -3.23 -3.25
CA LEU A 78 -15.65 -3.86 -2.03
C LEU A 78 -15.13 -3.07 -0.83
N LYS A 79 -16.02 -2.30 -0.19
CA LYS A 79 -15.69 -1.58 1.05
C LYS A 79 -15.92 -2.52 2.24
N ARG A 80 -14.86 -2.81 2.99
CA ARG A 80 -14.87 -3.64 4.20
C ARG A 80 -14.56 -2.77 5.42
N THR A 81 -14.82 -3.28 6.60
CA THR A 81 -14.59 -2.55 7.85
C THR A 81 -13.13 -2.15 8.01
N GLY A 82 -12.18 -3.01 7.58
CA GLY A 82 -10.74 -2.81 7.76
C GLY A 82 -9.98 -2.47 6.48
N TYR A 83 -10.60 -2.53 5.29
CA TYR A 83 -9.93 -2.30 4.01
C TYR A 83 -10.92 -2.03 2.87
N VAL A 84 -10.41 -1.55 1.75
CA VAL A 84 -11.11 -1.49 0.47
C VAL A 84 -10.39 -2.42 -0.51
N ALA A 85 -11.13 -3.16 -1.32
CA ALA A 85 -10.58 -4.01 -2.36
C ALA A 85 -11.21 -3.70 -3.72
N SER A 86 -10.40 -3.66 -4.77
CA SER A 86 -10.84 -3.73 -6.16
C SER A 86 -10.81 -5.20 -6.59
N TYR A 87 -11.96 -5.82 -6.73
CA TYR A 87 -12.05 -7.25 -7.06
C TYR A 87 -12.25 -7.47 -8.56
N ASN A 88 -11.53 -8.45 -9.10
CA ASN A 88 -11.58 -8.85 -10.49
C ASN A 88 -12.21 -10.23 -10.65
N LYS A 89 -13.44 -10.28 -11.14
CA LYS A 89 -14.20 -11.53 -11.36
C LYS A 89 -13.58 -12.45 -12.44
N THR A 90 -12.71 -11.92 -13.31
CA THR A 90 -12.08 -12.72 -14.38
C THR A 90 -10.92 -13.55 -13.85
N THR A 91 -10.18 -13.00 -12.89
CA THR A 91 -9.02 -13.65 -12.26
C THR A 91 -9.38 -14.32 -10.94
N LEU A 92 -10.52 -13.96 -10.33
CA LEU A 92 -10.95 -14.29 -8.98
C LEU A 92 -9.96 -13.80 -7.91
N LEU A 93 -9.32 -12.66 -8.16
CA LEU A 93 -8.35 -12.01 -7.30
C LEU A 93 -8.74 -10.55 -7.07
N PRO A 94 -8.25 -9.90 -6.01
CA PRO A 94 -8.22 -8.44 -6.00
C PRO A 94 -7.25 -7.92 -7.08
N ASN A 95 -7.58 -6.78 -7.72
CA ASN A 95 -6.60 -6.00 -8.47
C ASN A 95 -5.63 -5.32 -7.49
N TRP A 96 -6.21 -4.75 -6.43
CA TRP A 96 -5.52 -4.17 -5.30
C TRP A 96 -6.39 -4.24 -4.04
N VAL A 97 -5.75 -4.18 -2.88
CA VAL A 97 -6.37 -4.03 -1.56
C VAL A 97 -5.65 -2.90 -0.84
N ALA A 98 -6.40 -1.94 -0.31
CA ALA A 98 -5.87 -0.76 0.36
C ALA A 98 -6.48 -0.58 1.75
N TRP A 99 -5.68 -0.13 2.72
CA TRP A 99 -6.13 0.14 4.08
C TRP A 99 -5.30 1.22 4.76
N HIS A 100 -5.93 1.91 5.69
CA HIS A 100 -5.29 2.79 6.63
C HIS A 100 -4.81 1.99 7.83
N LEU A 101 -3.53 2.03 8.15
CA LEU A 101 -2.93 1.33 9.28
C LEU A 101 -2.43 2.33 10.32
N THR A 102 -3.01 2.27 11.53
CA THR A 102 -2.56 3.03 12.69
C THR A 102 -2.01 2.09 13.78
N ALA A 103 -1.34 2.65 14.78
CA ALA A 103 -0.87 1.87 15.92
C ALA A 103 -2.04 1.14 16.62
N GLU A 104 -3.18 1.81 16.79
CA GLU A 104 -4.39 1.29 17.45
C GLU A 104 -4.99 0.13 16.68
N ARG A 105 -4.98 0.16 15.35
CA ARG A 105 -5.51 -0.92 14.51
C ARG A 105 -4.72 -2.22 14.63
N THR A 106 -3.45 -2.16 15.05
CA THR A 106 -2.62 -3.34 15.31
C THR A 106 -2.90 -3.98 16.68
N GLU A 107 -3.69 -3.33 17.53
CA GLU A 107 -3.98 -3.74 18.89
C GLU A 107 -5.46 -4.06 19.06
N GLY A 108 -5.80 -4.84 20.09
CA GLY A 108 -7.17 -5.21 20.40
C GLY A 108 -7.33 -6.69 20.72
N SER A 109 -8.57 -7.07 21.01
CA SER A 109 -8.94 -8.41 21.50
C SER A 109 -9.38 -9.37 20.39
N ALA A 110 -9.59 -8.89 19.16
CA ALA A 110 -9.98 -9.75 18.05
C ALA A 110 -8.84 -10.72 17.72
N LYS A 111 -9.15 -12.02 17.73
CA LYS A 111 -8.19 -13.09 17.51
C LYS A 111 -8.44 -13.78 16.19
N ARG A 112 -7.36 -14.14 15.50
CA ARG A 112 -7.40 -14.98 14.30
C ARG A 112 -7.92 -16.41 14.59
N SER A 113 -7.68 -16.93 15.79
CA SER A 113 -8.10 -18.28 16.16
C SER A 113 -9.62 -18.41 16.15
N GLY A 114 -10.13 -19.37 15.40
CA GLY A 114 -11.58 -19.60 15.25
C GLY A 114 -12.24 -18.77 14.14
N VAL A 115 -11.45 -18.08 13.31
CA VAL A 115 -11.94 -17.46 12.08
C VAL A 115 -11.54 -18.34 10.90
N ASP A 116 -12.51 -18.82 10.17
CA ASP A 116 -12.31 -19.63 8.97
C ASP A 116 -12.27 -18.76 7.71
N PHE A 117 -11.57 -19.23 6.67
CA PHE A 117 -11.64 -18.61 5.36
C PHE A 117 -13.05 -18.79 4.78
N ALA A 118 -13.58 -17.74 4.19
CA ALA A 118 -14.95 -17.71 3.71
C ALA A 118 -15.08 -17.17 2.29
N GLU A 119 -16.05 -17.71 1.56
CA GLU A 119 -16.48 -17.14 0.29
C GLU A 119 -17.07 -15.75 0.52
N ASP A 120 -16.77 -14.83 -0.40
CA ASP A 120 -17.38 -13.52 -0.39
C ASP A 120 -18.65 -13.54 -1.24
N THR A 121 -19.81 -13.54 -0.59
CA THR A 121 -21.11 -13.63 -1.26
C THR A 121 -21.54 -12.33 -1.96
N GLU A 122 -20.82 -11.23 -1.76
CA GLU A 122 -21.07 -9.98 -2.47
C GLU A 122 -20.51 -9.97 -3.90
N VAL A 123 -19.65 -10.94 -4.25
CA VAL A 123 -19.16 -11.07 -5.61
C VAL A 123 -19.90 -12.21 -6.36
N PRO A 124 -20.06 -12.09 -7.71
CA PRO A 124 -20.76 -13.09 -8.48
C PRO A 124 -20.00 -14.42 -8.56
N GLU A 125 -20.73 -15.50 -8.80
CA GLU A 125 -20.14 -16.79 -9.14
C GLU A 125 -19.60 -16.81 -10.59
N PRO A 126 -18.56 -17.63 -10.88
CA PRO A 126 -17.79 -18.40 -9.92
C PRO A 126 -16.93 -17.49 -9.04
N ARG A 127 -16.78 -17.83 -7.76
CA ARG A 127 -15.91 -17.15 -6.80
C ARG A 127 -14.93 -18.13 -6.17
N ALA A 128 -13.83 -17.63 -5.64
CA ALA A 128 -12.82 -18.45 -4.99
C ALA A 128 -13.37 -19.08 -3.70
N THR A 129 -13.01 -20.33 -3.47
CA THR A 129 -13.42 -21.13 -2.30
C THR A 129 -12.22 -21.77 -1.63
N ASP A 130 -12.38 -22.29 -0.43
CA ASP A 130 -11.34 -23.03 0.28
C ASP A 130 -10.87 -24.27 -0.50
N TRP A 131 -11.76 -24.92 -1.22
CA TRP A 131 -11.47 -26.09 -2.06
C TRP A 131 -10.55 -25.77 -3.25
N ASP A 132 -10.54 -24.55 -3.75
CA ASP A 132 -9.63 -24.16 -4.83
C ASP A 132 -8.18 -24.12 -4.36
N TYR A 133 -7.95 -23.83 -3.08
CA TYR A 133 -6.63 -23.78 -2.45
C TYR A 133 -6.19 -25.13 -1.89
N TYR A 134 -7.13 -26.02 -1.59
CA TYR A 134 -6.83 -27.33 -1.01
C TYR A 134 -5.93 -28.14 -1.95
N ASN A 135 -4.79 -28.62 -1.43
CA ASN A 135 -3.76 -29.35 -2.18
C ASN A 135 -3.24 -28.65 -3.45
N SER A 136 -3.42 -27.35 -3.58
CA SER A 136 -2.96 -26.55 -4.73
C SER A 136 -1.44 -26.34 -4.77
N GLY A 137 -0.77 -26.49 -3.62
CA GLY A 137 0.65 -26.13 -3.42
C GLY A 137 0.86 -24.63 -3.12
N TYR A 138 -0.22 -23.86 -2.93
CA TYR A 138 -0.18 -22.45 -2.55
C TYR A 138 -0.89 -22.22 -1.22
N ASP A 139 -0.38 -21.25 -0.46
CA ASP A 139 -1.06 -20.73 0.72
C ASP A 139 -2.19 -19.76 0.30
N ARG A 140 -3.13 -19.53 1.19
CA ARG A 140 -4.11 -18.44 1.14
C ARG A 140 -3.41 -17.18 1.63
N GLY A 141 -2.73 -16.47 0.71
CA GLY A 141 -1.98 -15.27 1.03
C GLY A 141 -2.90 -14.07 1.22
N HIS A 142 -2.90 -13.50 2.42
CA HIS A 142 -3.64 -12.28 2.71
C HIS A 142 -3.03 -11.07 1.98
N MET A 143 -3.88 -10.20 1.44
CA MET A 143 -3.44 -8.87 1.01
C MET A 143 -3.51 -7.91 2.20
N CYS A 144 -4.68 -7.59 2.74
CA CYS A 144 -4.79 -6.93 4.04
C CYS A 144 -4.66 -7.98 5.17
N PRO A 145 -3.63 -7.91 6.02
CA PRO A 145 -3.36 -8.98 6.99
C PRO A 145 -4.30 -8.94 8.19
N ALA A 146 -4.63 -10.12 8.71
CA ALA A 146 -5.44 -10.27 9.92
C ALA A 146 -4.85 -9.53 11.13
N ALA A 147 -3.51 -9.42 11.22
CA ALA A 147 -2.85 -8.76 12.34
C ALA A 147 -3.03 -7.22 12.36
N ASP A 148 -3.46 -6.62 11.25
CA ASP A 148 -3.78 -5.20 11.13
C ASP A 148 -5.27 -4.92 11.46
N ASN A 149 -6.03 -5.96 11.80
CA ASN A 149 -7.47 -5.91 12.06
C ASN A 149 -7.86 -6.36 13.48
N LYS A 150 -6.93 -6.31 14.44
CA LYS A 150 -7.18 -6.74 15.83
C LYS A 150 -8.15 -5.86 16.60
N TRP A 151 -8.36 -4.64 16.15
CA TRP A 151 -9.22 -3.63 16.77
C TRP A 151 -10.71 -3.92 16.62
N SER A 152 -11.10 -4.75 15.62
CA SER A 152 -12.51 -5.07 15.34
C SER A 152 -12.68 -6.55 14.99
N LYS A 153 -13.66 -7.21 15.64
CA LYS A 153 -14.01 -8.58 15.32
C LYS A 153 -14.48 -8.71 13.86
N LYS A 154 -15.31 -7.77 13.40
CA LYS A 154 -15.82 -7.76 12.03
C LYS A 154 -14.70 -7.54 11.01
N ALA A 155 -13.78 -6.59 11.26
CA ALA A 155 -12.62 -6.38 10.39
C ALA A 155 -11.72 -7.63 10.32
N MET A 156 -11.52 -8.30 11.47
CA MET A 156 -10.80 -9.57 11.56
C MET A 156 -11.47 -10.65 10.69
N GLU A 157 -12.77 -10.86 10.82
CA GLU A 157 -13.55 -11.85 10.06
C GLU A 157 -13.51 -11.53 8.55
N GLU A 158 -13.73 -10.28 8.16
CA GLU A 158 -13.67 -9.83 6.77
C GLU A 158 -12.29 -10.00 6.14
N SER A 159 -11.21 -9.93 6.92
CA SER A 159 -9.85 -10.16 6.40
C SER A 159 -9.64 -11.58 5.87
N PHE A 160 -10.50 -12.56 6.23
CA PHE A 160 -10.46 -13.94 5.76
C PHE A 160 -11.36 -14.24 4.55
N LEU A 161 -12.01 -13.24 3.97
CA LEU A 161 -12.75 -13.39 2.72
C LEU A 161 -11.81 -13.70 1.54
N PHE A 162 -12.19 -14.62 0.66
CA PHE A 162 -11.36 -14.97 -0.50
C PHE A 162 -11.12 -13.80 -1.46
N THR A 163 -11.93 -12.74 -1.42
CA THR A 163 -11.67 -11.49 -2.16
C THR A 163 -10.47 -10.70 -1.66
N ASN A 164 -9.94 -11.05 -0.48
CA ASN A 164 -8.68 -10.54 0.09
C ASN A 164 -7.51 -11.53 -0.06
N MET A 165 -7.70 -12.67 -0.77
CA MET A 165 -6.70 -13.74 -0.86
C MET A 165 -6.13 -13.87 -2.26
N CYS A 166 -4.83 -14.20 -2.31
CA CYS A 166 -4.16 -14.64 -3.53
C CYS A 166 -3.43 -15.96 -3.30
N PRO A 167 -3.36 -16.85 -4.32
CA PRO A 167 -2.48 -18.02 -4.27
C PRO A 167 -1.03 -17.59 -4.14
N GLN A 168 -0.43 -17.78 -2.97
CA GLN A 168 0.91 -17.30 -2.63
C GLN A 168 1.83 -18.46 -2.29
N ASN A 169 3.09 -18.38 -2.73
CA ASN A 169 4.12 -19.35 -2.33
C ASN A 169 4.26 -19.36 -0.81
N GLY A 170 4.24 -20.55 -0.21
CA GLY A 170 4.21 -20.69 1.25
C GLY A 170 5.46 -20.13 1.95
N ASN A 171 6.64 -20.18 1.33
CA ASN A 171 7.85 -19.62 1.91
C ASN A 171 7.83 -18.08 1.82
N LEU A 172 7.35 -17.52 0.71
CA LEU A 172 7.15 -16.07 0.60
C LEU A 172 6.13 -15.59 1.65
N ASN A 173 4.95 -16.24 1.71
CA ASN A 173 3.87 -15.84 2.59
C ASN A 173 4.29 -15.83 4.07
N ARG A 174 4.99 -16.86 4.52
CA ARG A 174 5.44 -17.00 5.91
C ARG A 174 6.78 -16.33 6.22
N GLY A 175 7.57 -16.00 5.19
CA GLY A 175 8.85 -15.32 5.26
C GLY A 175 8.74 -13.84 4.94
N ASP A 176 9.34 -13.42 3.81
CA ASP A 176 9.58 -12.01 3.44
C ASP A 176 8.30 -11.17 3.39
N TRP A 177 7.15 -11.74 2.97
CA TRP A 177 5.87 -11.05 2.99
C TRP A 177 5.41 -10.74 4.41
N ASN A 178 5.47 -11.75 5.31
CA ASN A 178 5.14 -11.56 6.72
C ASN A 178 6.14 -10.60 7.42
N GLU A 179 7.42 -10.63 7.07
CA GLU A 179 8.41 -9.68 7.60
C GLU A 179 8.09 -8.24 7.18
N MET A 180 7.60 -8.05 5.94
CA MET A 180 7.16 -6.74 5.48
C MET A 180 5.90 -6.27 6.22
N GLU A 181 4.94 -7.14 6.46
CA GLU A 181 3.77 -6.82 7.28
C GLU A 181 4.17 -6.41 8.71
N MET A 182 5.11 -7.13 9.31
CA MET A 182 5.64 -6.76 10.64
C MET A 182 6.37 -5.41 10.60
N ALA A 183 7.06 -5.09 9.51
CA ALA A 183 7.71 -3.78 9.35
C ALA A 183 6.68 -2.66 9.25
N CYS A 184 5.62 -2.81 8.43
CA CYS A 184 4.54 -1.83 8.34
C CYS A 184 3.91 -1.53 9.71
N ARG A 185 3.63 -2.56 10.52
CA ARG A 185 3.12 -2.36 11.89
C ARG A 185 4.10 -1.64 12.81
N LYS A 186 5.42 -1.86 12.66
CA LYS A 186 6.44 -1.11 13.40
C LYS A 186 6.49 0.35 12.95
N TRP A 187 6.39 0.59 11.66
CA TRP A 187 6.35 1.94 11.09
C TRP A 187 5.10 2.71 11.51
N ALA A 188 3.92 2.08 11.50
CA ALA A 188 2.70 2.70 12.02
C ALA A 188 2.85 3.13 13.48
N LYS A 189 3.48 2.30 14.32
CA LYS A 189 3.77 2.64 15.73
C LYS A 189 4.81 3.75 15.90
N LYS A 190 5.74 3.89 14.94
CA LYS A 190 6.82 4.88 15.00
C LYS A 190 6.43 6.22 14.39
N TYR A 191 5.68 6.20 13.29
CA TYR A 191 5.42 7.37 12.48
C TYR A 191 3.95 7.81 12.45
N GLY A 192 3.04 6.99 12.98
CA GLY A 192 1.60 7.24 12.94
C GLY A 192 0.95 6.62 11.71
N ASP A 193 0.12 7.40 11.04
CA ASP A 193 -0.75 6.94 9.95
C ASP A 193 0.03 6.45 8.72
N LEU A 194 -0.27 5.22 8.31
CA LEU A 194 0.19 4.63 7.06
C LEU A 194 -0.99 4.25 6.18
N TYR A 195 -0.89 4.55 4.90
CA TYR A 195 -1.79 4.05 3.87
C TYR A 195 -1.04 2.99 3.08
N ILE A 196 -1.60 1.79 3.04
CA ILE A 196 -0.94 0.64 2.42
C ILE A 196 -1.82 0.12 1.30
N VAL A 197 -1.21 -0.10 0.14
CA VAL A 197 -1.87 -0.73 -1.01
C VAL A 197 -1.04 -1.94 -1.41
N CYS A 198 -1.65 -3.08 -1.62
CA CYS A 198 -0.97 -4.23 -2.17
C CYS A 198 -1.87 -5.05 -3.09
N GLY A 199 -1.26 -5.86 -3.92
CA GLY A 199 -1.99 -6.71 -4.85
C GLY A 199 -1.11 -7.61 -5.68
N PRO A 200 -1.72 -8.43 -6.54
CA PRO A 200 -1.03 -9.31 -7.46
C PRO A 200 -0.48 -8.55 -8.68
N ILE A 201 0.62 -9.03 -9.23
CA ILE A 201 1.14 -8.62 -10.54
C ILE A 201 1.01 -9.80 -11.49
N LEU A 202 0.34 -9.56 -12.62
CA LEU A 202 0.08 -10.51 -13.68
C LEU A 202 0.77 -10.02 -14.97
N TYR A 203 1.93 -10.58 -15.30
CA TYR A 203 2.72 -10.11 -16.45
C TYR A 203 2.91 -11.16 -17.57
N LYS A 204 2.44 -12.40 -17.36
CA LYS A 204 2.51 -13.45 -18.40
C LYS A 204 1.26 -13.46 -19.25
N GLY A 205 1.40 -13.79 -20.53
CA GLY A 205 0.26 -13.94 -21.43
C GLY A 205 -0.66 -15.13 -21.10
N LYS A 206 -0.15 -16.12 -20.31
CA LYS A 206 -0.91 -17.26 -19.80
C LYS A 206 -0.54 -17.52 -18.35
N HIS A 207 -1.52 -17.43 -17.46
CA HIS A 207 -1.35 -17.64 -16.03
C HIS A 207 -1.66 -19.08 -15.63
N LYS A 208 -0.95 -19.58 -14.61
CA LYS A 208 -1.35 -20.79 -13.89
C LYS A 208 -2.64 -20.50 -13.13
N THR A 209 -3.48 -21.51 -12.98
CA THR A 209 -4.69 -21.43 -12.15
C THR A 209 -4.74 -22.60 -11.17
N ILE A 210 -5.46 -22.41 -10.07
CA ILE A 210 -5.74 -23.45 -9.08
C ILE A 210 -7.25 -23.72 -8.96
N GLY A 211 -7.58 -24.89 -8.47
CA GLY A 211 -8.93 -25.30 -8.16
C GLY A 211 -9.88 -25.43 -9.34
N LYS A 212 -11.12 -25.78 -9.00
CA LYS A 212 -12.22 -25.95 -9.97
C LYS A 212 -12.61 -24.59 -10.59
N ASN A 213 -12.60 -23.52 -9.80
CA ASN A 213 -13.03 -22.20 -10.22
C ASN A 213 -11.94 -21.44 -11.00
N LYS A 214 -10.73 -22.04 -11.18
CA LYS A 214 -9.65 -21.45 -11.97
C LYS A 214 -9.12 -20.14 -11.40
N VAL A 215 -8.96 -20.06 -10.07
CA VAL A 215 -8.33 -18.91 -9.42
C VAL A 215 -6.93 -18.71 -9.98
N VAL A 216 -6.63 -17.52 -10.48
CA VAL A 216 -5.35 -17.21 -11.14
C VAL A 216 -4.24 -17.17 -10.08
N VAL A 217 -3.05 -17.72 -10.43
CA VAL A 217 -1.85 -17.65 -9.61
C VAL A 217 -1.00 -16.47 -10.09
N PRO A 218 -0.80 -15.43 -9.26
CA PRO A 218 0.05 -14.30 -9.63
C PRO A 218 1.51 -14.71 -9.82
N GLU A 219 2.21 -14.02 -10.71
CA GLU A 219 3.66 -14.17 -10.88
C GLU A 219 4.45 -13.39 -9.84
N ALA A 220 3.89 -12.29 -9.34
CA ALA A 220 4.50 -11.44 -8.32
C ALA A 220 3.42 -10.71 -7.52
N PHE A 221 3.86 -9.96 -6.51
CA PHE A 221 3.04 -9.08 -5.68
C PHE A 221 3.72 -7.73 -5.53
N PHE A 222 2.93 -6.68 -5.44
CA PHE A 222 3.40 -5.37 -5.03
C PHE A 222 2.87 -5.02 -3.62
N LYS A 223 3.59 -4.13 -2.95
CA LYS A 223 3.12 -3.43 -1.76
C LYS A 223 3.66 -2.01 -1.82
N VAL A 224 2.76 -1.02 -1.75
CA VAL A 224 3.08 0.40 -1.69
C VAL A 224 2.66 0.91 -0.32
N VAL A 225 3.52 1.68 0.32
CA VAL A 225 3.29 2.26 1.65
C VAL A 225 3.49 3.77 1.56
N LEU A 226 2.48 4.51 1.94
CA LEU A 226 2.52 5.96 2.11
C LEU A 226 2.47 6.29 3.60
N ARG A 227 3.38 7.12 4.05
CA ARG A 227 3.36 7.80 5.35
C ARG A 227 2.95 9.23 5.14
N THR A 228 1.94 9.69 5.85
CA THR A 228 1.48 11.08 5.85
C THR A 228 2.13 11.90 6.98
N GLY A 229 1.72 13.15 7.17
CA GLY A 229 2.27 14.05 8.20
C GLY A 229 3.18 15.12 7.62
N ASP A 230 4.00 15.75 8.47
CA ASP A 230 4.83 16.90 8.11
C ASP A 230 5.93 16.60 7.06
N ASP A 231 6.33 15.33 6.94
CA ASP A 231 7.34 14.87 5.96
C ASP A 231 6.81 13.58 5.31
N PRO A 232 5.88 13.70 4.35
CA PRO A 232 5.28 12.56 3.67
C PRO A 232 6.33 11.79 2.87
N GLN A 233 6.26 10.45 2.93
CA GLN A 233 7.15 9.54 2.23
C GLN A 233 6.35 8.38 1.67
N ALA A 234 6.71 7.93 0.48
CA ALA A 234 6.17 6.68 -0.06
C ALA A 234 7.29 5.73 -0.47
N ILE A 235 6.98 4.44 -0.49
CA ILE A 235 7.94 3.40 -0.88
C ILE A 235 7.18 2.21 -1.47
N GLY A 236 7.70 1.67 -2.57
CA GLY A 236 7.19 0.49 -3.23
C GLY A 236 8.04 -0.75 -2.96
N PHE A 237 7.42 -1.92 -3.02
CA PHE A 237 8.09 -3.22 -2.93
C PHE A 237 7.49 -4.17 -3.96
N ILE A 238 8.34 -4.98 -4.61
CA ILE A 238 7.92 -6.02 -5.55
C ILE A 238 8.53 -7.36 -5.16
N TYR A 239 7.66 -8.34 -4.93
CA TYR A 239 8.02 -9.70 -4.53
C TYR A 239 7.62 -10.69 -5.63
N LYS A 240 8.56 -11.45 -6.19
CA LYS A 240 8.20 -12.59 -7.05
C LYS A 240 7.46 -13.65 -6.23
N ASN A 241 6.44 -14.29 -6.80
CA ASN A 241 5.70 -15.36 -6.13
C ASN A 241 6.50 -16.67 -6.09
N THR A 242 7.64 -16.61 -5.46
CA THR A 242 8.62 -17.69 -5.27
C THR A 242 9.06 -17.75 -3.81
N SER A 243 10.03 -18.60 -3.46
CA SER A 243 10.42 -18.81 -2.07
C SER A 243 11.02 -17.62 -1.32
N GLY A 244 11.29 -16.48 -1.98
CA GLY A 244 11.82 -15.29 -1.32
C GLY A 244 13.21 -15.51 -0.68
N ASN A 245 13.35 -15.15 0.58
CA ASN A 245 14.55 -15.26 1.40
C ASN A 245 15.67 -14.31 0.95
N ARG A 246 15.32 -13.03 0.77
CA ARG A 246 16.25 -11.96 0.40
C ARG A 246 16.17 -10.79 1.39
N PRO A 247 17.23 -10.00 1.54
CA PRO A 247 17.18 -8.75 2.29
C PRO A 247 16.08 -7.82 1.77
N LYS A 248 15.45 -7.07 2.66
CA LYS A 248 14.28 -6.21 2.35
C LYS A 248 14.59 -5.16 1.28
N ASP A 249 15.80 -4.60 1.28
CA ASP A 249 16.27 -3.63 0.30
C ASP A 249 16.26 -4.15 -1.14
N SER A 250 16.40 -5.46 -1.34
CA SER A 250 16.34 -6.09 -2.66
C SER A 250 14.94 -6.09 -3.30
N TYR A 251 13.91 -5.70 -2.55
CA TYR A 251 12.52 -5.61 -3.01
C TYR A 251 12.05 -4.16 -3.22
N VAL A 252 12.87 -3.18 -2.80
CA VAL A 252 12.55 -1.75 -2.85
C VAL A 252 12.44 -1.25 -4.29
N ASN A 253 11.43 -0.43 -4.52
CA ASN A 253 11.17 0.28 -5.77
C ASN A 253 10.60 1.66 -5.45
N THR A 254 10.64 2.60 -6.39
CA THR A 254 9.84 3.81 -6.34
C THR A 254 8.36 3.47 -6.57
N VAL A 255 7.45 4.32 -6.13
CA VAL A 255 6.01 4.16 -6.43
C VAL A 255 5.80 4.27 -7.94
N ASP A 256 6.42 5.26 -8.60
CA ASP A 256 6.43 5.42 -10.07
C ASP A 256 6.76 4.11 -10.81
N GLU A 257 7.74 3.35 -10.32
CA GLU A 257 8.12 2.06 -10.94
C GLU A 257 7.03 0.99 -10.73
N VAL A 258 6.40 0.96 -9.54
CA VAL A 258 5.28 0.05 -9.28
C VAL A 258 4.09 0.43 -10.16
N GLU A 259 3.79 1.70 -10.33
CA GLU A 259 2.75 2.21 -11.25
C GLU A 259 3.00 1.82 -12.68
N ARG A 260 4.23 2.05 -13.15
CA ARG A 260 4.64 1.66 -14.51
C ARG A 260 4.44 0.17 -14.78
N ILE A 261 4.65 -0.69 -13.77
CA ILE A 261 4.50 -2.15 -13.87
C ILE A 261 3.05 -2.58 -13.79
N THR A 262 2.26 -1.98 -12.90
CA THR A 262 0.87 -2.39 -12.61
C THR A 262 -0.15 -1.64 -13.45
N GLY A 263 0.18 -0.42 -13.87
CA GLY A 263 -0.74 0.54 -14.46
C GLY A 263 -1.75 1.13 -13.47
N ILE A 264 -1.61 0.83 -12.17
CA ILE A 264 -2.42 1.40 -11.11
C ILE A 264 -1.83 2.76 -10.76
N ASP A 265 -2.67 3.77 -10.61
CA ASP A 265 -2.34 5.10 -10.11
C ASP A 265 -2.63 5.09 -8.58
N PHE A 266 -1.57 5.22 -7.78
CA PHE A 266 -1.65 5.13 -6.33
C PHE A 266 -1.85 6.50 -5.69
N PHE A 267 -2.73 6.57 -4.71
CA PHE A 267 -3.02 7.77 -3.93
C PHE A 267 -3.40 9.00 -4.77
N PRO A 268 -4.26 8.87 -5.81
CA PRO A 268 -4.61 9.96 -6.74
C PRO A 268 -5.33 11.14 -6.07
N SER A 269 -5.58 11.08 -4.80
CA SER A 269 -6.15 12.17 -4.00
C SER A 269 -5.10 13.05 -3.33
N LEU A 270 -3.81 12.69 -3.42
CA LEU A 270 -2.73 13.58 -2.99
C LEU A 270 -2.66 14.81 -3.89
N PRO A 271 -2.21 15.97 -3.37
CA PRO A 271 -1.83 17.09 -4.23
C PRO A 271 -0.71 16.68 -5.20
N ASP A 272 -0.82 17.06 -6.47
CA ASP A 272 0.08 16.65 -7.57
C ASP A 272 1.57 16.84 -7.26
N ASP A 273 1.93 17.91 -6.54
CA ASP A 273 3.31 18.23 -6.16
C ASP A 273 3.83 17.30 -5.04
N VAL A 274 2.97 16.90 -4.12
CA VAL A 274 3.29 15.94 -3.05
C VAL A 274 3.41 14.54 -3.65
N GLU A 275 2.39 14.11 -4.41
CA GLU A 275 2.33 12.84 -5.12
C GLU A 275 3.60 12.61 -5.93
N LYS A 276 3.87 13.49 -6.89
CA LYS A 276 5.07 13.42 -7.75
C LYS A 276 6.38 13.35 -6.98
N LYS A 277 6.46 13.98 -5.80
CA LYS A 277 7.68 13.96 -4.99
C LYS A 277 7.84 12.62 -4.29
N VAL A 278 6.79 12.16 -3.58
CA VAL A 278 6.89 10.94 -2.76
C VAL A 278 6.99 9.67 -3.61
N GLU A 279 6.48 9.70 -4.84
CA GLU A 279 6.48 8.56 -5.75
C GLU A 279 7.81 8.36 -6.47
N ALA A 280 8.56 9.45 -6.69
CA ALA A 280 9.86 9.41 -7.35
C ALA A 280 11.01 8.91 -6.44
N GLU A 281 10.82 8.86 -5.13
CA GLU A 281 11.87 8.51 -4.16
C GLU A 281 11.60 7.14 -3.50
N CYS A 282 12.66 6.44 -3.07
CA CYS A 282 12.54 5.12 -2.43
C CYS A 282 13.68 4.84 -1.45
N ASP A 283 13.91 5.71 -0.47
CA ASP A 283 14.94 5.49 0.55
C ASP A 283 14.40 4.70 1.75
N LEU A 284 14.75 3.41 1.83
CA LEU A 284 14.40 2.55 2.96
C LEU A 284 14.99 3.03 4.30
N GLY A 285 16.05 3.84 4.28
CA GLY A 285 16.67 4.40 5.48
C GLY A 285 15.80 5.42 6.21
N LEU A 286 14.77 5.95 5.55
CA LEU A 286 13.81 6.90 6.13
C LEU A 286 12.66 6.21 6.89
N TRP A 287 12.64 4.87 6.94
CA TRP A 287 11.55 4.07 7.51
C TRP A 287 11.89 3.31 8.79
#